data_bebf407b9410eaedae4fcc715df853dd
#
_entry.id   bebf407b9410eaedae4fcc715df853dd
#
_cell.length_a   1.000
_cell.length_b   1.000
_cell.length_c   1.000
_cell.angle_alpha   90.00
_cell.angle_beta   90.00
_cell.angle_gamma   90.00
#
_symmetry.space_group_name_H-M   'P 1'
#
loop_
_entity.id
_entity.type
_entity.pdbx_description
1 polymer ?
#
loop_
_entity_poly.entity_id
_entity_poly.type
_entity_poly.pdbx_seq_one_letter_code
_entity_poly.pdbx_strand_id
1 'polypeptide(L)'
;MCVVALTASIAACNIKLVDKMFQPWGMNVTLSCPGSFGPEHRVFWGCMYEVTLKNRVKGINWHTAVFIGLFHVGAVAALFVFNWKAVLIAILLWWVAGSLGVGIGFHRLLTHRSYKTPKLVEYFLTICGTLALEGGPIYWVVTHRIHHAHADRPGDPHTPRDGGWWSHMGWILSGTAQQYDNSVVAHYAPDLIKDRFHIWLNRLYWLPLVLLGLVLLAFGGWPYLMWGIFFRVTFNLHATWLVNSATHMWGTRRFSTSDDSRNNWWVALLTFGEGWHNNHHAHPTAARHGLAWYEIDINWWGIRVMQFLGLARAIKLVSLAQRFLA
;
A
#
# COMPACT_ATOMS: atom_id res chain seq x y z
N MET A 1 44.95 2.09 -4.06
CA MET A 1 44.40 3.38 -3.55
C MET A 1 43.46 4.10 -4.53
N CYS A 2 43.62 4.03 -5.85
CA CYS A 2 42.73 4.73 -6.81
C CYS A 2 41.30 4.17 -6.91
N VAL A 3 41.06 2.87 -6.71
CA VAL A 3 39.71 2.26 -6.86
C VAL A 3 38.77 2.61 -5.69
N VAL A 4 39.32 2.78 -4.49
CA VAL A 4 38.52 3.16 -3.30
C VAL A 4 38.07 4.61 -3.37
N ALA A 5 38.88 5.50 -3.97
CA ALA A 5 38.52 6.90 -4.19
C ALA A 5 37.41 7.07 -5.25
N LEU A 6 37.36 6.19 -6.27
CA LEU A 6 36.36 6.24 -7.34
C LEU A 6 34.98 5.77 -6.86
N THR A 7 34.92 4.70 -6.03
CA THR A 7 33.67 4.21 -5.46
C THR A 7 33.07 5.16 -4.43
N ALA A 8 33.89 5.79 -3.60
CA ALA A 8 33.45 6.82 -2.68
C ALA A 8 32.96 8.10 -3.41
N SER A 9 33.57 8.44 -4.54
CA SER A 9 33.16 9.59 -5.38
C SER A 9 31.83 9.34 -6.10
N ILE A 10 31.55 8.11 -6.55
CA ILE A 10 30.29 7.74 -7.21
C ILE A 10 29.15 7.68 -6.17
N ALA A 11 29.39 7.17 -4.96
CA ALA A 11 28.43 7.18 -3.88
C ALA A 11 28.10 8.62 -3.44
N ALA A 12 29.12 9.48 -3.28
CA ALA A 12 28.94 10.89 -2.94
C ALA A 12 28.26 11.69 -4.05
N CYS A 13 28.49 11.36 -5.33
CA CYS A 13 27.84 12.00 -6.47
C CYS A 13 26.34 11.63 -6.55
N ASN A 14 25.99 10.37 -6.30
CA ASN A 14 24.59 9.93 -6.24
C ASN A 14 23.83 10.54 -5.05
N ILE A 15 24.49 10.73 -3.90
CA ILE A 15 23.92 11.39 -2.73
C ILE A 15 23.66 12.88 -3.02
N LYS A 16 24.60 13.59 -3.68
CA LYS A 16 24.41 15.00 -4.07
C LYS A 16 23.32 15.18 -5.14
N LEU A 17 23.11 14.18 -6.02
CA LEU A 17 22.03 14.22 -7.01
C LEU A 17 20.66 14.06 -6.35
N VAL A 18 20.56 13.15 -5.38
CA VAL A 18 19.35 12.92 -4.56
C VAL A 18 19.07 14.19 -3.74
N ASP A 19 20.08 14.76 -3.08
CA ASP A 19 19.94 15.96 -2.27
C ASP A 19 19.47 17.18 -3.10
N LYS A 20 20.04 17.39 -4.30
CA LYS A 20 19.58 18.45 -5.23
C LYS A 20 18.15 18.28 -5.73
N MET A 21 17.64 17.05 -5.82
CA MET A 21 16.24 16.79 -6.20
C MET A 21 15.25 17.13 -5.06
N PHE A 22 15.72 17.19 -3.80
CA PHE A 22 14.88 17.33 -2.61
C PHE A 22 15.16 18.61 -1.79
N GLN A 23 16.25 19.36 -2.05
CA GLN A 23 16.55 20.65 -1.40
C GLN A 23 15.42 21.70 -1.46
N PRO A 24 14.58 21.78 -2.49
CA PRO A 24 13.46 22.72 -2.49
C PRO A 24 12.45 22.48 -1.36
N TRP A 25 12.60 21.41 -0.57
CA TRP A 25 11.62 20.93 0.42
C TRP A 25 12.10 21.02 1.88
N GLY A 26 13.26 21.65 2.13
CA GLY A 26 13.77 21.89 3.50
C GLY A 26 14.20 20.60 4.26
N MET A 27 14.56 19.53 3.56
CA MET A 27 14.95 18.26 4.19
C MET A 27 16.46 18.06 4.19
N ASN A 28 17.06 17.89 5.36
CA ASN A 28 18.48 17.57 5.53
C ASN A 28 18.69 16.07 5.64
N VAL A 29 19.56 15.50 4.78
CA VAL A 29 19.97 14.10 4.83
C VAL A 29 21.27 13.99 5.60
N THR A 30 21.26 13.38 6.77
CA THR A 30 22.48 13.02 7.53
C THR A 30 22.74 11.53 7.40
N LEU A 31 23.92 11.16 6.87
CA LEU A 31 24.42 9.79 6.83
C LEU A 31 25.35 9.58 8.03
N SER A 32 25.00 8.64 8.92
CA SER A 32 25.90 8.14 9.95
C SER A 32 26.41 6.76 9.58
N CYS A 33 27.72 6.61 9.42
CA CYS A 33 28.38 5.31 9.36
C CYS A 33 28.81 4.93 10.77
N PRO A 34 28.48 3.75 11.31
CA PRO A 34 29.07 3.27 12.55
C PRO A 34 30.54 2.87 12.32
N GLY A 35 31.37 3.19 13.32
CA GLY A 35 32.79 3.20 13.39
C GLY A 35 33.61 2.06 12.79
N SER A 36 34.88 2.35 12.63
CA SER A 36 35.99 1.60 12.08
C SER A 36 36.05 0.12 12.48
N PHE A 37 36.01 -0.77 11.48
CA PHE A 37 36.39 -2.17 11.62
C PHE A 37 37.82 -2.41 11.15
N GLY A 38 38.57 -3.25 11.89
CA GLY A 38 39.95 -3.60 11.62
C GLY A 38 40.14 -4.43 10.33
N PRO A 39 41.42 -4.68 9.92
CA PRO A 39 41.79 -5.04 8.55
C PRO A 39 41.62 -6.51 8.14
N GLU A 40 40.92 -7.38 8.87
CA GLU A 40 40.97 -8.84 8.62
C GLU A 40 39.69 -9.53 8.12
N HIS A 41 38.63 -8.82 7.80
CA HIS A 41 37.43 -9.47 7.21
C HIS A 41 36.98 -8.81 5.92
N ARG A 42 37.57 -9.25 4.78
CA ARG A 42 36.99 -9.02 3.46
C ARG A 42 35.80 -9.92 3.26
N VAL A 43 34.67 -9.51 3.75
CA VAL A 43 33.36 -9.98 3.25
C VAL A 43 32.59 -8.77 2.80
N PHE A 44 32.23 -8.75 1.54
CA PHE A 44 31.37 -7.74 0.91
C PHE A 44 29.96 -7.85 1.52
N TRP A 45 29.73 -7.18 2.65
CA TRP A 45 28.39 -6.93 3.15
C TRP A 45 28.14 -5.43 3.06
N GLY A 46 27.19 -5.07 2.20
CA GLY A 46 26.69 -3.71 2.14
C GLY A 46 26.30 -3.22 3.54
N CYS A 47 26.48 -1.93 3.80
CA CYS A 47 25.97 -1.26 4.99
C CYS A 47 24.58 -1.80 5.32
N MET A 48 24.44 -2.55 6.42
CA MET A 48 23.12 -2.83 6.98
C MET A 48 22.55 -1.50 7.43
N TYR A 49 21.63 -0.97 6.65
CA TYR A 49 20.79 0.11 7.10
C TYR A 49 19.89 -0.46 8.19
N GLU A 50 20.24 -0.24 9.42
CA GLU A 50 19.28 -0.33 10.50
C GLU A 50 18.27 0.78 10.25
N VAL A 51 17.16 0.43 9.63
CA VAL A 51 16.00 1.32 9.51
C VAL A 51 15.47 1.45 10.93
N THR A 52 16.06 2.36 11.68
CA THR A 52 15.46 2.83 12.92
C THR A 52 14.21 3.56 12.48
N LEU A 53 13.08 2.82 12.42
CA LEU A 53 11.77 3.46 12.42
C LEU A 53 11.81 4.36 13.65
N LYS A 54 11.94 5.66 13.40
CA LYS A 54 11.94 6.68 14.44
C LYS A 54 10.85 6.30 15.43
N ASN A 55 11.20 6.18 16.71
CA ASN A 55 10.33 5.80 17.80
C ASN A 55 8.90 6.19 17.48
N ARG A 56 7.94 5.24 17.54
CA ARG A 56 6.51 5.45 17.29
C ARG A 56 6.15 6.85 17.73
N VAL A 57 5.63 7.65 16.84
CA VAL A 57 5.16 8.98 17.18
C VAL A 57 4.12 8.79 18.28
N LYS A 58 4.52 9.07 19.53
CA LYS A 58 3.63 9.00 20.67
C LYS A 58 2.71 10.21 20.60
N GLY A 59 1.56 10.07 19.99
CA GLY A 59 0.59 11.13 19.91
C GLY A 59 -0.32 11.00 18.68
N ILE A 60 -1.39 11.77 18.70
CA ILE A 60 -2.34 11.87 17.61
C ILE A 60 -1.86 12.93 16.63
N ASN A 61 -1.77 12.58 15.35
CA ASN A 61 -1.66 13.55 14.28
C ASN A 61 -3.05 14.18 14.04
N TRP A 62 -3.27 15.34 14.63
CA TRP A 62 -4.56 16.00 14.61
C TRP A 62 -5.07 16.34 13.21
N HIS A 63 -4.18 16.63 12.25
CA HIS A 63 -4.59 16.86 10.87
C HIS A 63 -5.22 15.58 10.28
N THR A 64 -4.56 14.44 10.43
CA THR A 64 -5.08 13.15 9.98
C THR A 64 -6.35 12.76 10.73
N ALA A 65 -6.38 12.94 12.06
CA ALA A 65 -7.53 12.59 12.89
C ALA A 65 -8.78 13.42 12.55
N VAL A 66 -8.63 14.72 12.39
CA VAL A 66 -9.74 15.61 11.99
C VAL A 66 -10.23 15.26 10.59
N PHE A 67 -9.30 15.03 9.64
CA PHE A 67 -9.65 14.68 8.28
C PHE A 67 -10.44 13.36 8.20
N ILE A 68 -9.94 12.32 8.87
CA ILE A 68 -10.64 11.02 8.97
C ILE A 68 -11.99 11.20 9.68
N GLY A 69 -12.03 11.97 10.78
CA GLY A 69 -13.26 12.27 11.50
C GLY A 69 -14.32 12.94 10.62
N LEU A 70 -13.93 13.91 9.79
CA LEU A 70 -14.84 14.56 8.83
C LEU A 70 -15.42 13.57 7.81
N PHE A 71 -14.62 12.61 7.34
CA PHE A 71 -15.12 11.55 6.46
C PHE A 71 -16.14 10.65 7.15
N HIS A 72 -15.92 10.31 8.43
CA HIS A 72 -16.89 9.52 9.21
C HIS A 72 -18.19 10.29 9.45
N VAL A 73 -18.10 11.56 9.82
CA VAL A 73 -19.29 12.43 9.95
C VAL A 73 -20.06 12.51 8.64
N GLY A 74 -19.33 12.71 7.51
CA GLY A 74 -19.92 12.72 6.18
C GLY A 74 -20.55 11.37 5.81
N ALA A 75 -19.94 10.25 6.18
CA ALA A 75 -20.49 8.92 5.94
C ALA A 75 -21.81 8.69 6.72
N VAL A 76 -21.88 9.14 7.99
CA VAL A 76 -23.14 9.12 8.76
C VAL A 76 -24.17 10.05 8.12
N ALA A 77 -23.78 11.27 7.72
CA ALA A 77 -24.67 12.21 7.06
C ALA A 77 -25.23 11.68 5.73
N ALA A 78 -24.49 10.83 5.00
CA ALA A 78 -24.96 10.20 3.78
C ALA A 78 -26.23 9.37 3.99
N LEU A 79 -26.39 8.75 5.16
CA LEU A 79 -27.57 7.94 5.50
C LEU A 79 -28.86 8.76 5.52
N PHE A 80 -28.77 10.07 5.78
CA PHE A 80 -29.93 10.99 5.81
C PHE A 80 -30.30 11.56 4.43
N VAL A 81 -29.45 11.32 3.41
CA VAL A 81 -29.70 11.71 2.01
C VAL A 81 -29.71 10.48 1.12
N PHE A 82 -30.51 9.50 1.48
CA PHE A 82 -30.57 8.21 0.79
C PHE A 82 -31.06 8.38 -0.66
N ASN A 83 -30.31 7.79 -1.58
CA ASN A 83 -30.67 7.68 -2.99
C ASN A 83 -30.09 6.38 -3.54
N TRP A 84 -30.93 5.45 -4.01
CA TRP A 84 -30.50 4.14 -4.45
C TRP A 84 -29.52 4.18 -5.65
N LYS A 85 -29.65 5.17 -6.57
CA LYS A 85 -28.72 5.37 -7.69
C LYS A 85 -27.34 5.81 -7.17
N ALA A 86 -27.32 6.69 -6.16
CA ALA A 86 -26.07 7.10 -5.50
C ALA A 86 -25.39 5.92 -4.78
N VAL A 87 -26.17 5.04 -4.16
CA VAL A 87 -25.65 3.80 -3.55
C VAL A 87 -25.04 2.87 -4.59
N LEU A 88 -25.69 2.66 -5.74
CA LEU A 88 -25.13 1.83 -6.82
C LEU A 88 -23.81 2.42 -7.36
N ILE A 89 -23.75 3.75 -7.52
CA ILE A 89 -22.51 4.42 -7.90
C ILE A 89 -21.42 4.27 -6.82
N ALA A 90 -21.78 4.38 -5.55
CA ALA A 90 -20.84 4.15 -4.45
C ALA A 90 -20.29 2.71 -4.47
N ILE A 91 -21.11 1.70 -4.74
CA ILE A 91 -20.70 0.31 -4.89
C ILE A 91 -19.74 0.14 -6.09
N LEU A 92 -20.08 0.73 -7.24
CA LEU A 92 -19.20 0.70 -8.41
C LEU A 92 -17.85 1.37 -8.12
N LEU A 93 -17.86 2.55 -7.49
CA LEU A 93 -16.66 3.29 -7.14
C LEU A 93 -15.84 2.59 -6.05
N TRP A 94 -16.48 1.87 -5.14
CA TRP A 94 -15.79 1.00 -4.18
C TRP A 94 -15.05 -0.13 -4.91
N TRP A 95 -15.68 -0.79 -5.88
CA TRP A 95 -14.99 -1.77 -6.71
C TRP A 95 -13.84 -1.15 -7.50
N VAL A 96 -14.03 0.02 -8.11
CA VAL A 96 -12.95 0.73 -8.85
C VAL A 96 -11.78 1.07 -7.92
N ALA A 97 -12.04 1.66 -6.76
CA ALA A 97 -10.99 2.07 -5.84
C ALA A 97 -10.33 0.86 -5.13
N GLY A 98 -11.15 -0.04 -4.57
CA GLY A 98 -10.68 -1.17 -3.76
C GLY A 98 -10.11 -2.31 -4.60
N SER A 99 -10.81 -2.71 -5.68
CA SER A 99 -10.35 -3.82 -6.53
C SER A 99 -9.33 -3.35 -7.57
N LEU A 100 -9.73 -2.51 -8.54
CA LEU A 100 -8.81 -2.09 -9.60
C LEU A 100 -7.65 -1.27 -9.05
N GLY A 101 -7.94 -0.36 -8.10
CA GLY A 101 -6.96 0.56 -7.55
C GLY A 101 -6.04 -0.09 -6.54
N VAL A 102 -6.57 -0.45 -5.36
CA VAL A 102 -5.75 -0.98 -4.25
C VAL A 102 -5.30 -2.41 -4.54
N GLY A 103 -6.22 -3.34 -4.76
CA GLY A 103 -5.89 -4.76 -4.89
C GLY A 103 -5.06 -5.08 -6.14
N ILE A 104 -5.52 -4.70 -7.32
CA ILE A 104 -4.85 -4.99 -8.59
C ILE A 104 -3.68 -4.03 -8.84
N GLY A 105 -3.89 -2.71 -8.60
CA GLY A 105 -2.91 -1.66 -8.87
C GLY A 105 -1.83 -1.56 -7.79
N PHE A 106 -2.15 -1.02 -6.62
CA PHE A 106 -1.14 -0.76 -5.58
C PHE A 106 -0.51 -2.02 -5.04
N HIS A 107 -1.32 -3.02 -4.71
CA HIS A 107 -0.87 -4.23 -4.03
C HIS A 107 -0.15 -5.19 -5.00
N ARG A 108 -0.89 -5.78 -5.96
CA ARG A 108 -0.34 -6.86 -6.80
C ARG A 108 0.60 -6.35 -7.90
N LEU A 109 0.33 -5.16 -8.50
CA LEU A 109 1.19 -4.63 -9.56
C LEU A 109 2.38 -3.86 -8.99
N LEU A 110 2.16 -2.76 -8.24
CA LEU A 110 3.24 -1.87 -7.83
C LEU A 110 4.08 -2.46 -6.69
N THR A 111 3.45 -3.06 -5.67
CA THR A 111 4.18 -3.59 -4.51
C THR A 111 4.87 -4.90 -4.82
N HIS A 112 4.11 -5.93 -5.24
CA HIS A 112 4.61 -7.29 -5.37
C HIS A 112 5.09 -7.64 -6.77
N ARG A 113 4.81 -6.78 -7.76
CA ARG A 113 5.20 -7.01 -9.16
C ARG A 113 4.79 -8.41 -9.63
N SER A 114 3.55 -8.78 -9.28
CA SER A 114 2.98 -10.10 -9.54
C SER A 114 2.69 -10.33 -11.03
N TYR A 115 2.62 -9.26 -11.80
CA TYR A 115 2.46 -9.28 -13.25
C TYR A 115 3.03 -8.00 -13.88
N LYS A 116 3.04 -7.93 -15.20
CA LYS A 116 3.45 -6.73 -15.98
C LYS A 116 2.28 -6.22 -16.82
N THR A 117 2.22 -4.90 -17.04
CA THR A 117 1.19 -4.24 -17.85
C THR A 117 1.80 -3.07 -18.65
N PRO A 118 1.15 -2.59 -19.73
CA PRO A 118 1.54 -1.34 -20.39
C PRO A 118 1.45 -0.15 -19.42
N LYS A 119 2.33 0.84 -19.59
CA LYS A 119 2.41 2.00 -18.69
C LYS A 119 1.10 2.78 -18.55
N LEU A 120 0.33 2.95 -19.60
CA LEU A 120 -0.97 3.62 -19.53
C LEU A 120 -1.96 2.89 -18.60
N VAL A 121 -1.96 1.55 -18.65
CA VAL A 121 -2.79 0.72 -17.76
C VAL A 121 -2.29 0.81 -16.32
N GLU A 122 -0.96 0.78 -16.10
CA GLU A 122 -0.35 0.99 -14.78
C GLU A 122 -0.79 2.33 -14.20
N TYR A 123 -0.71 3.41 -14.97
CA TYR A 123 -1.12 4.75 -14.53
C TYR A 123 -2.62 4.84 -14.23
N PHE A 124 -3.45 4.24 -15.08
CA PHE A 124 -4.90 4.17 -14.84
C PHE A 124 -5.21 3.44 -13.52
N LEU A 125 -4.64 2.26 -13.31
CA LEU A 125 -4.82 1.49 -12.07
C LEU A 125 -4.30 2.27 -10.85
N THR A 126 -3.19 3.01 -11.01
CA THR A 126 -2.63 3.83 -9.95
C THR A 126 -3.56 5.01 -9.60
N ILE A 127 -4.18 5.66 -10.59
CA ILE A 127 -5.20 6.69 -10.34
C ILE A 127 -6.39 6.08 -9.60
N CYS A 128 -6.89 4.92 -10.02
CA CYS A 128 -7.97 4.22 -9.32
C CYS A 128 -7.61 3.97 -7.84
N GLY A 129 -6.34 3.63 -7.53
CA GLY A 129 -5.88 3.43 -6.16
C GLY A 129 -5.94 4.69 -5.31
N THR A 130 -5.65 5.86 -5.87
CA THR A 130 -5.75 7.13 -5.12
C THR A 130 -7.18 7.48 -4.73
N LEU A 131 -8.18 6.95 -5.43
CA LEU A 131 -9.59 7.14 -5.07
C LEU A 131 -9.95 6.48 -3.73
N ALA A 132 -9.16 5.52 -3.24
CA ALA A 132 -9.34 4.92 -1.91
C ALA A 132 -8.96 5.87 -0.77
N LEU A 133 -8.17 6.92 -1.07
CA LEU A 133 -7.65 7.91 -0.11
C LEU A 133 -6.75 7.32 0.99
N GLU A 134 -6.03 6.25 0.65
CA GLU A 134 -5.09 5.55 1.55
C GLU A 134 -3.66 6.13 1.48
N GLY A 135 -3.50 7.31 0.91
CA GLY A 135 -2.23 7.96 0.67
C GLY A 135 -1.75 7.86 -0.78
N GLY A 136 -0.57 8.42 -1.04
CA GLY A 136 0.03 8.36 -2.37
C GLY A 136 0.63 6.98 -2.69
N PRO A 137 0.74 6.61 -3.98
CA PRO A 137 1.17 5.28 -4.40
C PRO A 137 2.55 4.88 -3.89
N ILE A 138 3.49 5.84 -3.81
CA ILE A 138 4.84 5.56 -3.33
C ILE A 138 4.82 5.23 -1.84
N TYR A 139 4.15 6.04 -1.01
CA TYR A 139 4.08 5.80 0.42
C TYR A 139 3.29 4.54 0.76
N TRP A 140 2.21 4.25 0.04
CA TRP A 140 1.46 3.01 0.20
C TRP A 140 2.35 1.79 -0.04
N VAL A 141 3.09 1.78 -1.15
CA VAL A 141 4.02 0.70 -1.51
C VAL A 141 5.16 0.56 -0.49
N VAL A 142 5.73 1.69 -0.03
CA VAL A 142 6.78 1.68 1.01
C VAL A 142 6.26 1.04 2.29
N THR A 143 5.11 1.50 2.78
CA THR A 143 4.46 0.94 3.99
C THR A 143 4.27 -0.57 3.88
N HIS A 144 3.73 -1.02 2.76
CA HIS A 144 3.41 -2.43 2.57
C HIS A 144 4.66 -3.31 2.40
N ARG A 145 5.71 -2.80 1.73
CA ARG A 145 6.99 -3.51 1.64
C ARG A 145 7.72 -3.57 2.98
N ILE A 146 7.61 -2.53 3.84
CA ILE A 146 8.10 -2.55 5.22
C ILE A 146 7.34 -3.60 6.02
N HIS A 147 6.00 -3.63 5.92
CA HIS A 147 5.18 -4.64 6.57
C HIS A 147 5.65 -6.06 6.21
N HIS A 148 5.80 -6.39 4.92
CA HIS A 148 6.30 -7.72 4.52
C HIS A 148 7.72 -8.04 5.00
N ALA A 149 8.59 -7.04 5.10
CA ALA A 149 9.95 -7.23 5.62
C ALA A 149 9.96 -7.50 7.14
N HIS A 150 8.98 -6.98 7.87
CA HIS A 150 8.92 -7.01 9.34
C HIS A 150 7.61 -7.58 9.88
N ALA A 151 6.81 -8.30 9.08
CA ALA A 151 5.47 -8.74 9.43
C ALA A 151 5.38 -9.30 10.85
N ASP A 152 4.54 -8.66 11.69
CA ASP A 152 4.32 -8.96 13.11
C ASP A 152 5.58 -8.95 13.99
N ARG A 153 6.61 -8.20 13.57
CA ARG A 153 7.88 -8.01 14.31
C ARG A 153 8.13 -6.53 14.60
N PRO A 154 9.12 -6.21 15.46
CA PRO A 154 9.55 -4.82 15.62
C PRO A 154 9.90 -4.21 14.27
N GLY A 155 9.33 -3.06 13.96
CA GLY A 155 9.47 -2.40 12.66
C GLY A 155 8.25 -2.51 11.75
N ASP A 156 7.31 -3.40 12.01
CA ASP A 156 6.02 -3.44 11.33
C ASP A 156 5.18 -2.21 11.70
N PRO A 157 4.71 -1.39 10.73
CA PRO A 157 3.97 -0.18 11.03
C PRO A 157 2.60 -0.44 11.67
N HIS A 158 1.98 -1.59 11.44
CA HIS A 158 0.60 -1.88 11.83
C HIS A 158 0.38 -3.28 12.40
N THR A 159 1.38 -3.86 13.08
CA THR A 159 1.21 -5.17 13.70
C THR A 159 0.09 -5.18 14.77
N PRO A 160 -0.83 -6.17 14.77
CA PRO A 160 -1.83 -6.31 15.82
C PRO A 160 -1.24 -6.78 17.16
N ARG A 161 0.02 -7.21 17.23
CA ARG A 161 0.74 -7.46 18.50
C ARG A 161 0.85 -6.20 19.36
N ASP A 162 0.76 -5.03 18.73
CA ASP A 162 0.70 -3.74 19.40
C ASP A 162 -0.72 -3.29 19.76
N GLY A 163 -1.71 -4.14 19.48
CA GLY A 163 -3.14 -3.94 19.73
C GLY A 163 -3.96 -3.93 18.45
N GLY A 164 -5.14 -4.56 18.47
CA GLY A 164 -6.03 -4.62 17.30
C GLY A 164 -6.51 -3.23 16.85
N TRP A 165 -6.76 -2.30 17.79
CA TRP A 165 -7.07 -0.90 17.47
C TRP A 165 -5.88 -0.21 16.75
N TRP A 166 -4.67 -0.43 17.25
CA TRP A 166 -3.46 0.09 16.61
C TRP A 166 -3.38 -0.38 15.16
N SER A 167 -3.43 -1.68 14.95
CA SER A 167 -3.35 -2.28 13.62
C SER A 167 -4.47 -1.83 12.69
N HIS A 168 -5.69 -1.62 13.21
CA HIS A 168 -6.84 -1.20 12.41
C HIS A 168 -6.69 0.25 11.95
N MET A 169 -6.55 1.20 12.85
CA MET A 169 -6.52 2.62 12.51
C MET A 169 -5.58 3.48 13.36
N GLY A 170 -5.13 3.02 14.52
CA GLY A 170 -4.30 3.80 15.43
C GLY A 170 -2.99 4.28 14.77
N TRP A 171 -2.35 3.43 13.98
CA TRP A 171 -1.13 3.75 13.24
C TRP A 171 -1.34 4.86 12.19
N ILE A 172 -2.53 4.96 11.59
CA ILE A 172 -2.91 6.05 10.68
C ILE A 172 -3.08 7.35 11.48
N LEU A 173 -3.82 7.28 12.59
CA LEU A 173 -4.09 8.45 13.43
C LEU A 173 -2.82 9.01 14.08
N SER A 174 -1.79 8.20 14.28
CA SER A 174 -0.48 8.66 14.74
C SER A 174 0.34 9.35 13.64
N GLY A 175 -0.06 9.23 12.37
CA GLY A 175 0.68 9.74 11.20
C GLY A 175 1.88 8.88 10.78
N THR A 176 2.05 7.67 11.35
CA THR A 176 3.17 6.76 11.04
C THR A 176 3.25 6.45 9.54
N ALA A 177 2.12 6.28 8.87
CA ALA A 177 2.05 5.97 7.44
C ALA A 177 2.58 7.05 6.50
N GLN A 178 2.84 8.27 6.99
CA GLN A 178 3.21 9.43 6.18
C GLN A 178 4.61 9.98 6.53
N GLN A 179 5.32 9.31 7.43
CA GLN A 179 6.59 9.80 8.00
C GLN A 179 7.77 8.92 7.59
N TYR A 180 7.99 8.77 6.28
CA TYR A 180 9.17 8.08 5.77
C TYR A 180 10.22 9.06 5.29
N ASP A 181 11.46 8.89 5.78
CA ASP A 181 12.61 9.60 5.27
C ASP A 181 12.89 9.20 3.81
N ASN A 182 13.50 10.09 3.04
CA ASN A 182 13.84 9.83 1.64
C ASN A 182 14.73 8.60 1.44
N SER A 183 15.60 8.28 2.40
CA SER A 183 16.43 7.06 2.39
C SER A 183 15.59 5.80 2.47
N VAL A 184 14.55 5.78 3.31
CA VAL A 184 13.60 4.66 3.45
C VAL A 184 12.80 4.50 2.14
N VAL A 185 12.31 5.61 1.60
CA VAL A 185 11.58 5.59 0.31
C VAL A 185 12.47 5.08 -0.82
N ALA A 186 13.73 5.54 -0.88
CA ALA A 186 14.69 5.09 -1.89
C ALA A 186 15.06 3.61 -1.74
N HIS A 187 15.07 3.07 -0.53
CA HIS A 187 15.34 1.67 -0.26
C HIS A 187 14.14 0.78 -0.65
N TYR A 188 12.93 1.14 -0.18
CA TYR A 188 11.75 0.28 -0.36
C TYR A 188 11.02 0.49 -1.69
N ALA A 189 11.12 1.67 -2.34
CA ALA A 189 10.45 1.96 -3.61
C ALA A 189 11.37 2.57 -4.68
N PRO A 190 12.59 2.02 -4.92
CA PRO A 190 13.58 2.58 -5.86
C PRO A 190 13.10 2.57 -7.32
N ASP A 191 12.11 1.77 -7.63
CA ASP A 191 11.46 1.67 -8.92
C ASP A 191 10.47 2.81 -9.16
N LEU A 192 9.66 3.17 -8.16
CA LEU A 192 8.59 4.15 -8.29
C LEU A 192 9.12 5.59 -8.25
N ILE A 193 10.18 5.86 -7.50
CA ILE A 193 10.80 7.20 -7.45
C ILE A 193 11.54 7.60 -8.75
N LYS A 194 11.70 6.68 -9.69
CA LYS A 194 12.23 6.96 -11.04
C LYS A 194 11.16 7.40 -12.03
N ASP A 195 9.90 7.20 -11.69
CA ASP A 195 8.76 7.50 -12.57
C ASP A 195 8.11 8.82 -12.15
N ARG A 196 8.19 9.83 -13.03
CA ARG A 196 7.67 11.18 -12.78
C ARG A 196 6.17 11.20 -12.52
N PHE A 197 5.42 10.29 -13.15
CA PHE A 197 3.97 10.20 -12.94
C PHE A 197 3.66 9.74 -11.51
N HIS A 198 4.34 8.70 -11.02
CA HIS A 198 4.14 8.24 -9.65
C HIS A 198 4.56 9.29 -8.62
N ILE A 199 5.66 10.04 -8.87
CA ILE A 199 6.08 11.15 -7.99
C ILE A 199 5.00 12.23 -7.95
N TRP A 200 4.51 12.65 -9.12
CA TRP A 200 3.46 13.66 -9.22
C TRP A 200 2.17 13.19 -8.52
N LEU A 201 1.71 11.99 -8.82
CA LEU A 201 0.50 11.44 -8.22
C LEU A 201 0.65 11.17 -6.71
N ASN A 202 1.86 10.84 -6.24
CA ASN A 202 2.12 10.68 -4.81
C ASN A 202 1.95 11.99 -4.03
N ARG A 203 2.26 13.13 -4.65
CA ARG A 203 2.07 14.46 -4.06
C ARG A 203 0.62 14.94 -4.11
N LEU A 204 -0.06 14.63 -5.19
CA LEU A 204 -1.42 15.09 -5.50
C LEU A 204 -2.43 13.93 -5.44
N TYR A 205 -2.20 12.93 -4.60
CA TYR A 205 -3.05 11.73 -4.50
C TYR A 205 -4.52 12.03 -4.16
N TRP A 206 -4.79 13.16 -3.53
CA TRP A 206 -6.14 13.63 -3.20
C TRP A 206 -6.87 14.25 -4.40
N LEU A 207 -6.13 14.70 -5.43
CA LEU A 207 -6.70 15.44 -6.57
C LEU A 207 -7.71 14.61 -7.38
N PRO A 208 -7.44 13.33 -7.76
CA PRO A 208 -8.44 12.54 -8.47
C PRO A 208 -9.74 12.37 -7.70
N LEU A 209 -9.68 12.25 -6.37
CA LEU A 209 -10.87 12.15 -5.53
C LEU A 209 -11.67 13.46 -5.50
N VAL A 210 -11.00 14.61 -5.41
CA VAL A 210 -11.66 15.92 -5.46
C VAL A 210 -12.35 16.12 -6.80
N LEU A 211 -11.68 15.83 -7.92
CA LEU A 211 -12.27 15.91 -9.26
C LEU A 211 -13.48 15.00 -9.40
N LEU A 212 -13.39 13.77 -8.91
CA LEU A 212 -14.52 12.84 -8.89
C LEU A 212 -15.67 13.40 -8.04
N GLY A 213 -15.39 14.00 -6.89
CA GLY A 213 -16.40 14.63 -6.04
C GLY A 213 -17.13 15.76 -6.73
N LEU A 214 -16.42 16.63 -7.46
CA LEU A 214 -17.00 17.70 -8.26
C LEU A 214 -17.91 17.15 -9.38
N VAL A 215 -17.47 16.09 -10.08
CA VAL A 215 -18.28 15.41 -11.10
C VAL A 215 -19.53 14.82 -10.49
N LEU A 216 -19.43 14.10 -9.37
CA LEU A 216 -20.60 13.52 -8.70
C LEU A 216 -21.58 14.60 -8.23
N LEU A 217 -21.08 15.70 -7.70
CA LEU A 217 -21.91 16.82 -7.27
C LEU A 217 -22.63 17.48 -8.48
N ALA A 218 -21.91 17.68 -9.58
CA ALA A 218 -22.46 18.33 -10.77
C ALA A 218 -23.56 17.51 -11.48
N PHE A 219 -23.39 16.17 -11.56
CA PHE A 219 -24.31 15.30 -12.29
C PHE A 219 -25.36 14.60 -11.42
N GLY A 220 -25.13 14.44 -10.12
CA GLY A 220 -26.02 13.71 -9.22
C GLY A 220 -26.39 14.48 -7.94
N GLY A 221 -25.86 15.68 -7.77
CA GLY A 221 -26.11 16.52 -6.61
C GLY A 221 -25.54 15.96 -5.31
N TRP A 222 -26.08 16.47 -4.22
CA TRP A 222 -25.63 16.16 -2.86
C TRP A 222 -25.62 14.65 -2.51
N PRO A 223 -26.68 13.84 -2.86
CA PRO A 223 -26.67 12.41 -2.56
C PRO A 223 -25.49 11.66 -3.20
N TYR A 224 -25.12 11.99 -4.43
CA TYR A 224 -24.02 11.33 -5.14
C TYR A 224 -22.67 11.68 -4.51
N LEU A 225 -22.47 12.93 -4.10
CA LEU A 225 -21.27 13.34 -3.36
C LEU A 225 -21.17 12.60 -2.03
N MET A 226 -22.26 12.57 -1.24
CA MET A 226 -22.27 11.98 0.10
C MET A 226 -22.00 10.46 0.05
N TRP A 227 -22.69 9.74 -0.83
CA TRP A 227 -22.51 8.29 -0.98
C TRP A 227 -21.24 7.93 -1.73
N GLY A 228 -20.93 8.60 -2.85
CA GLY A 228 -19.79 8.27 -3.71
C GLY A 228 -18.44 8.70 -3.16
N ILE A 229 -18.40 9.72 -2.29
CA ILE A 229 -17.16 10.19 -1.66
C ILE A 229 -17.15 9.80 -0.19
N PHE A 230 -17.96 10.41 0.67
CA PHE A 230 -17.80 10.27 2.12
C PHE A 230 -18.10 8.84 2.60
N PHE A 231 -19.27 8.29 2.25
CA PHE A 231 -19.61 6.93 2.67
C PHE A 231 -18.67 5.90 2.07
N ARG A 232 -18.46 5.95 0.76
CA ARG A 232 -17.64 4.98 0.05
C ARG A 232 -16.17 5.00 0.49
N VAL A 233 -15.56 6.19 0.67
CA VAL A 233 -14.17 6.28 1.15
C VAL A 233 -14.06 5.73 2.55
N THR A 234 -14.94 6.13 3.49
CA THR A 234 -14.94 5.61 4.86
C THR A 234 -15.06 4.08 4.88
N PHE A 235 -16.00 3.53 4.10
CA PHE A 235 -16.18 2.09 3.99
C PHE A 235 -14.92 1.39 3.44
N ASN A 236 -14.31 1.95 2.36
CA ASN A 236 -13.10 1.38 1.76
C ASN A 236 -11.91 1.41 2.72
N LEU A 237 -11.72 2.50 3.47
CA LEU A 237 -10.67 2.60 4.47
C LEU A 237 -10.80 1.50 5.52
N HIS A 238 -12.00 1.30 6.09
CA HIS A 238 -12.22 0.22 7.05
C HIS A 238 -12.02 -1.16 6.42
N ALA A 239 -12.48 -1.40 5.19
CA ALA A 239 -12.28 -2.67 4.51
C ALA A 239 -10.76 -2.99 4.35
N THR A 240 -9.95 -2.03 3.95
CA THR A 240 -8.49 -2.20 3.85
C THR A 240 -7.85 -2.36 5.23
N TRP A 241 -8.26 -1.58 6.23
CA TRP A 241 -7.72 -1.70 7.59
C TRP A 241 -8.06 -3.04 8.26
N LEU A 242 -9.16 -3.69 7.86
CA LEU A 242 -9.47 -5.07 8.27
C LEU A 242 -8.46 -6.08 7.71
N VAL A 243 -7.84 -5.82 6.56
CA VAL A 243 -6.73 -6.66 6.07
C VAL A 243 -5.55 -6.57 7.04
N ASN A 244 -5.23 -5.38 7.56
CA ASN A 244 -4.11 -5.22 8.49
C ASN A 244 -4.41 -5.82 9.87
N SER A 245 -5.66 -5.72 10.35
CA SER A 245 -6.06 -6.15 11.70
C SER A 245 -6.68 -7.55 11.72
N ALA A 246 -7.85 -7.72 11.14
CA ALA A 246 -8.63 -8.96 11.25
C ALA A 246 -7.92 -10.17 10.65
N THR A 247 -7.18 -9.99 9.54
CA THR A 247 -6.47 -11.10 8.88
C THR A 247 -5.15 -11.48 9.55
N HIS A 248 -4.72 -10.75 10.58
CA HIS A 248 -3.62 -11.16 11.47
C HIS A 248 -4.12 -11.62 12.85
N MET A 249 -5.42 -11.47 13.13
CA MET A 249 -6.03 -11.86 14.41
C MET A 249 -6.94 -13.08 14.27
N TRP A 250 -7.75 -13.14 13.20
CA TRP A 250 -8.83 -14.13 13.05
C TRP A 250 -8.83 -14.78 11.67
N GLY A 251 -9.11 -16.07 11.64
CA GLY A 251 -9.20 -16.85 10.41
C GLY A 251 -8.40 -18.14 10.47
N THR A 252 -8.25 -18.78 9.32
CA THR A 252 -7.52 -20.04 9.15
C THR A 252 -6.10 -19.79 8.65
N ARG A 253 -5.19 -20.71 8.97
CA ARG A 253 -3.83 -20.72 8.41
C ARG A 253 -3.68 -21.94 7.52
N ARG A 254 -3.39 -21.73 6.26
CA ARG A 254 -3.05 -22.81 5.32
C ARG A 254 -1.57 -23.09 5.34
N PHE A 255 -0.75 -22.05 5.41
CA PHE A 255 0.70 -22.13 5.38
C PHE A 255 1.29 -21.76 6.72
N SER A 256 2.37 -22.43 7.11
CA SER A 256 3.16 -22.08 8.29
C SER A 256 4.08 -20.91 7.94
N THR A 257 3.57 -19.69 8.07
CA THR A 257 4.33 -18.45 7.94
C THR A 257 4.95 -18.03 9.28
N SER A 258 5.99 -17.20 9.25
CA SER A 258 6.66 -16.68 10.45
C SER A 258 5.92 -15.51 11.12
N ASP A 259 4.83 -15.05 10.52
CA ASP A 259 3.92 -14.00 10.98
C ASP A 259 2.57 -14.59 11.44
N ASP A 260 1.63 -13.76 11.87
CA ASP A 260 0.31 -14.16 12.37
C ASP A 260 -0.78 -14.14 11.28
N SER A 261 -0.41 -13.98 10.00
CA SER A 261 -1.35 -13.87 8.88
C SER A 261 -2.30 -15.08 8.79
N ARG A 262 -3.56 -14.80 8.45
CA ARG A 262 -4.67 -15.75 8.37
C ARG A 262 -5.53 -15.51 7.14
N ASN A 263 -6.13 -16.54 6.63
CA ASN A 263 -7.17 -16.47 5.61
C ASN A 263 -8.51 -16.17 6.28
N ASN A 264 -9.12 -15.06 5.90
CA ASN A 264 -10.39 -14.61 6.44
C ASN A 264 -11.38 -14.36 5.30
N TRP A 265 -12.38 -15.23 5.14
CA TRP A 265 -13.29 -15.23 4.00
C TRP A 265 -14.17 -13.98 3.90
N TRP A 266 -14.66 -13.44 5.03
CA TRP A 266 -15.53 -12.27 4.98
C TRP A 266 -14.71 -10.99 4.70
N VAL A 267 -13.47 -10.90 5.17
CA VAL A 267 -12.55 -9.82 4.75
C VAL A 267 -12.23 -9.97 3.27
N ALA A 268 -12.03 -11.20 2.77
CA ALA A 268 -11.77 -11.44 1.34
C ALA A 268 -12.93 -10.97 0.45
N LEU A 269 -14.18 -11.14 0.89
CA LEU A 269 -15.34 -10.62 0.16
C LEU A 269 -15.36 -9.08 0.16
N LEU A 270 -15.09 -8.44 1.30
CA LEU A 270 -15.05 -6.99 1.42
C LEU A 270 -13.88 -6.34 0.67
N THR A 271 -12.81 -7.08 0.41
CA THR A 271 -11.57 -6.57 -0.19
C THR A 271 -11.23 -7.24 -1.51
N PHE A 272 -12.23 -7.88 -2.14
CA PHE A 272 -12.09 -8.47 -3.48
C PHE A 272 -11.00 -9.55 -3.59
N GLY A 273 -10.66 -10.22 -2.46
CA GLY A 273 -9.70 -11.31 -2.40
C GLY A 273 -8.48 -11.08 -1.51
N GLU A 274 -8.26 -9.87 -0.97
CA GLU A 274 -7.08 -9.57 -0.14
C GLU A 274 -7.14 -10.23 1.26
N GLY A 275 -8.33 -10.67 1.71
CA GLY A 275 -8.49 -11.45 2.95
C GLY A 275 -7.95 -12.88 2.90
N TRP A 276 -7.51 -13.40 1.74
CA TRP A 276 -6.72 -14.65 1.64
C TRP A 276 -5.26 -14.39 2.02
N HIS A 277 -5.06 -13.84 3.20
CA HIS A 277 -3.86 -13.14 3.59
C HIS A 277 -2.71 -14.06 4.00
N ASN A 278 -3.00 -15.22 4.60
CA ASN A 278 -1.99 -16.23 4.87
C ASN A 278 -1.44 -16.85 3.56
N ASN A 279 -2.32 -17.08 2.57
CA ASN A 279 -1.87 -17.52 1.25
C ASN A 279 -0.95 -16.48 0.61
N HIS A 280 -1.29 -15.19 0.76
CA HIS A 280 -0.51 -14.08 0.25
C HIS A 280 0.83 -13.95 0.97
N HIS A 281 0.89 -13.99 2.30
CA HIS A 281 2.14 -13.92 3.06
C HIS A 281 3.08 -15.10 2.78
N ALA A 282 2.54 -16.29 2.53
CA ALA A 282 3.34 -17.44 2.10
C ALA A 282 3.90 -17.28 0.68
N HIS A 283 3.18 -16.57 -0.21
CA HIS A 283 3.54 -16.42 -1.62
C HIS A 283 3.31 -14.98 -2.10
N PRO A 284 4.06 -13.98 -1.57
CA PRO A 284 3.73 -12.57 -1.76
C PRO A 284 3.79 -12.09 -3.22
N THR A 285 4.60 -12.73 -4.05
CA THR A 285 4.70 -12.38 -5.48
C THR A 285 3.63 -13.02 -6.35
N ALA A 286 2.80 -13.92 -5.82
CA ALA A 286 1.75 -14.56 -6.62
C ALA A 286 0.62 -13.58 -6.94
N ALA A 287 0.14 -13.59 -8.18
CA ALA A 287 -0.98 -12.74 -8.60
C ALA A 287 -2.34 -13.27 -8.14
N ARG A 288 -2.43 -14.54 -7.73
CA ARG A 288 -3.62 -15.19 -7.21
C ARG A 288 -3.46 -15.47 -5.72
N HIS A 289 -4.34 -14.91 -4.90
CA HIS A 289 -4.36 -15.12 -3.45
C HIS A 289 -5.34 -16.23 -3.04
N GLY A 290 -6.49 -16.32 -3.68
CA GLY A 290 -7.43 -17.44 -3.47
C GLY A 290 -6.93 -18.72 -4.15
N LEU A 291 -6.30 -19.64 -3.41
CA LEU A 291 -5.67 -20.84 -3.95
C LEU A 291 -6.61 -22.02 -4.09
N ALA A 292 -7.60 -22.16 -3.18
CA ALA A 292 -8.64 -23.17 -3.29
C ALA A 292 -9.76 -22.73 -4.25
N TRP A 293 -10.57 -23.67 -4.69
CA TRP A 293 -11.68 -23.40 -5.62
C TRP A 293 -12.79 -22.52 -5.00
N TYR A 294 -12.99 -22.61 -3.70
CA TYR A 294 -13.97 -21.82 -2.93
C TYR A 294 -13.43 -20.48 -2.43
N GLU A 295 -12.14 -20.24 -2.58
CA GLU A 295 -11.50 -18.98 -2.19
C GLU A 295 -11.71 -17.93 -3.30
N ILE A 296 -12.83 -17.20 -3.21
CA ILE A 296 -13.21 -16.17 -4.18
C ILE A 296 -12.17 -15.04 -4.17
N ASP A 297 -11.55 -14.80 -5.33
CA ASP A 297 -10.53 -13.76 -5.54
C ASP A 297 -10.88 -12.95 -6.79
N ILE A 298 -11.71 -11.91 -6.59
CA ILE A 298 -12.20 -11.04 -7.67
C ILE A 298 -11.04 -10.28 -8.32
N ASN A 299 -10.04 -9.87 -7.55
CA ASN A 299 -8.84 -9.21 -8.06
C ASN A 299 -8.08 -10.14 -9.03
N TRP A 300 -8.00 -11.43 -8.72
CA TRP A 300 -7.44 -12.42 -9.64
C TRP A 300 -8.25 -12.53 -10.93
N TRP A 301 -9.58 -12.57 -10.84
CA TRP A 301 -10.42 -12.61 -12.04
C TRP A 301 -10.22 -11.34 -12.89
N GLY A 302 -10.08 -10.15 -12.29
CA GLY A 302 -9.74 -8.92 -12.99
C GLY A 302 -8.40 -9.02 -13.74
N ILE A 303 -7.35 -9.56 -13.10
CA ILE A 303 -6.06 -9.79 -13.76
C ILE A 303 -6.19 -10.80 -14.92
N ARG A 304 -7.03 -11.83 -14.79
CA ARG A 304 -7.29 -12.78 -15.88
C ARG A 304 -8.01 -12.13 -17.07
N VAL A 305 -8.98 -11.25 -16.81
CA VAL A 305 -9.62 -10.45 -17.87
C VAL A 305 -8.59 -9.55 -18.55
N MET A 306 -7.76 -8.86 -17.78
CA MET A 306 -6.67 -8.06 -18.34
C MET A 306 -5.69 -8.91 -19.18
N GLN A 307 -5.39 -10.14 -18.76
CA GLN A 307 -4.55 -11.06 -19.53
C GLN A 307 -5.21 -11.46 -20.85
N PHE A 308 -6.49 -11.79 -20.83
CA PHE A 308 -7.26 -12.12 -22.03
C PHE A 308 -7.27 -10.95 -23.04
N LEU A 309 -7.37 -9.71 -22.54
CA LEU A 309 -7.30 -8.49 -23.36
C LEU A 309 -5.87 -8.08 -23.77
N GLY A 310 -4.84 -8.88 -23.44
CA GLY A 310 -3.44 -8.55 -23.72
C GLY A 310 -2.84 -7.44 -22.84
N LEU A 311 -3.57 -6.99 -21.83
CA LEU A 311 -3.16 -5.90 -20.92
C LEU A 311 -2.35 -6.39 -19.72
N ALA A 312 -2.32 -7.70 -19.41
CA ALA A 312 -1.49 -8.28 -18.37
C ALA A 312 -0.65 -9.43 -18.93
N ARG A 313 0.64 -9.46 -18.55
CA ARG A 313 1.61 -10.48 -18.99
C ARG A 313 2.58 -10.83 -17.86
N ALA A 314 3.38 -11.91 -18.05
CA ALA A 314 4.36 -12.37 -17.07
C ALA A 314 3.75 -12.56 -15.67
N ILE A 315 2.56 -13.16 -15.62
CA ILE A 315 1.79 -13.37 -14.40
C ILE A 315 2.47 -14.47 -13.57
N LYS A 316 2.80 -14.16 -12.32
CA LYS A 316 3.40 -15.10 -11.38
C LYS A 316 2.29 -15.86 -10.64
N LEU A 317 2.45 -17.16 -10.54
CA LEU A 317 1.50 -18.04 -9.85
C LEU A 317 2.24 -18.99 -8.90
N VAL A 318 1.55 -19.44 -7.87
CA VAL A 318 2.02 -20.52 -7.00
C VAL A 318 2.01 -21.83 -7.82
N SER A 319 3.10 -22.58 -7.80
CA SER A 319 3.17 -23.86 -8.49
C SER A 319 2.18 -24.88 -7.89
N LEU A 320 1.75 -25.87 -8.68
CA LEU A 320 0.84 -26.90 -8.18
C LEU A 320 1.43 -27.64 -6.96
N ALA A 321 2.71 -27.98 -6.99
CA ALA A 321 3.39 -28.62 -5.87
C ALA A 321 3.31 -27.77 -4.58
N GLN A 322 3.54 -26.46 -4.66
CA GLN A 322 3.47 -25.55 -3.52
C GLN A 322 2.06 -25.36 -2.94
N ARG A 323 1.00 -25.62 -3.72
CA ARG A 323 -0.40 -25.51 -3.23
C ARG A 323 -0.80 -26.64 -2.29
N PHE A 324 -0.11 -27.78 -2.37
CA PHE A 324 -0.41 -28.99 -1.62
C PHE A 324 0.61 -29.30 -0.52
N LEU A 325 1.66 -28.47 -0.37
CA LEU A 325 2.66 -28.60 0.71
C LEU A 325 2.27 -27.84 1.99
N ALA A 326 0.98 -27.59 2.17
CA ALA A 326 0.41 -26.88 3.32
C ALA A 326 -0.05 -27.82 4.41
#